data_d26e7b0761d1629fc27a912e1794a4db
#
_entry.id   d26e7b0761d1629fc27a912e1794a4db
#
_cell.length_a   1.000
_cell.length_b   1.000
_cell.length_c   1.000
_cell.angle_alpha   90.00
_cell.angle_beta   90.00
_cell.angle_gamma   90.00
#
_symmetry.space_group_name_H-M   'P 1'
#
loop_
_entity.id
_entity.type
_entity.pdbx_description
1 polymer ?
#
loop_
_entity_poly.entity_id
_entity_poly.type
_entity_poly.pdbx_seq_one_letter_code
_entity_poly.pdbx_strand_id
1 'polypeptide(L)'
;ELFHPGVWFKNFFAHQLARQLSAVCINLLIDNAPLDSAAIQVPAGNPGSPGLETVAFDRSVAPVPFEARDVQDLETFRSFADRTRKTISHWIKNPLVNQLWPLVIEGQRATGNLGLALARGRHQLEQAAGIKNLDVPLSVLCESESFDWFVSYILCQLPRFRDIHNSSLEAYRQAHRIRSKSHPVPALESDSPWLEAPFWIWSRDNPQRRPLFASQQGNQLELTDRDQLTCSLEVPRDGNAQSIVEQLAAYRGEGICIRPRALTTTLYARLVLGDLF
;
A
#
# COMPACT_ATOMS: atom_id res chain seq x y z
N GLU A 1 8.06 -1.57 7.31
CA GLU A 1 8.84 -1.91 6.14
C GLU A 1 10.33 -1.77 6.42
N LEU A 2 11.09 -2.83 6.12
CA LEU A 2 12.55 -2.81 6.18
C LEU A 2 13.06 -2.32 4.82
N PHE A 3 13.39 -1.05 4.70
CA PHE A 3 13.58 -0.40 3.43
C PHE A 3 15.02 0.02 3.17
N HIS A 4 15.30 0.23 1.89
CA HIS A 4 16.57 0.73 1.41
C HIS A 4 16.86 2.13 1.98
N PRO A 5 18.11 2.44 2.39
CA PRO A 5 18.48 3.74 2.93
C PRO A 5 18.07 4.94 2.07
N GLY A 6 18.12 4.81 0.74
CA GLY A 6 17.69 5.86 -0.19
C GLY A 6 16.18 6.15 -0.15
N VAL A 7 15.35 5.17 0.24
CA VAL A 7 13.92 5.39 0.48
C VAL A 7 13.73 6.08 1.82
N TRP A 8 14.46 5.65 2.84
CA TRP A 8 14.37 6.26 4.18
C TRP A 8 14.84 7.72 4.18
N PHE A 9 15.87 8.04 3.40
CA PHE A 9 16.33 9.42 3.22
C PHE A 9 15.24 10.37 2.77
N LYS A 10 14.27 9.90 1.98
CA LYS A 10 13.14 10.73 1.54
C LYS A 10 12.30 11.27 2.69
N ASN A 11 12.14 10.52 3.78
CA ASN A 11 11.40 10.97 4.96
C ASN A 11 12.11 12.15 5.64
N PHE A 12 13.44 12.12 5.72
CA PHE A 12 14.24 13.23 6.25
C PHE A 12 14.17 14.46 5.35
N PHE A 13 14.29 14.24 4.03
CA PHE A 13 14.19 15.32 3.05
C PHE A 13 12.80 15.97 3.07
N ALA A 14 11.74 15.19 3.05
CA ALA A 14 10.36 15.66 3.08
C ALA A 14 10.06 16.45 4.38
N HIS A 15 10.56 15.98 5.53
CA HIS A 15 10.47 16.73 6.79
C HIS A 15 11.14 18.10 6.68
N GLN A 16 12.36 18.16 6.16
CA GLN A 16 13.09 19.41 6.04
C GLN A 16 12.42 20.38 5.08
N LEU A 17 11.90 19.86 3.96
CA LEU A 17 11.13 20.65 2.98
C LEU A 17 9.86 21.21 3.61
N ALA A 18 9.09 20.40 4.33
CA ALA A 18 7.88 20.83 5.02
C ALA A 18 8.19 21.95 6.04
N ARG A 19 9.28 21.85 6.77
CA ARG A 19 9.73 22.93 7.69
C ARG A 19 10.02 24.22 6.95
N GLN A 20 10.71 24.18 5.82
CA GLN A 20 11.01 25.37 5.01
C GLN A 20 9.76 26.02 4.45
N LEU A 21 8.76 25.22 4.11
CA LEU A 21 7.50 25.69 3.53
C LEU A 21 6.42 26.01 4.59
N SER A 22 6.73 25.86 5.89
CA SER A 22 5.74 25.98 6.97
C SER A 22 4.51 25.06 6.75
N ALA A 23 4.76 23.85 6.23
CA ALA A 23 3.77 22.84 5.88
C ALA A 23 3.87 21.61 6.80
N VAL A 24 2.88 20.74 6.71
CA VAL A 24 2.87 19.42 7.36
C VAL A 24 3.30 18.35 6.36
N CYS A 25 4.26 17.52 6.74
CA CYS A 25 4.66 16.37 5.93
C CYS A 25 3.82 15.15 6.30
N ILE A 26 3.12 14.60 5.31
CA ILE A 26 2.40 13.33 5.41
C ILE A 26 3.23 12.26 4.69
N ASN A 27 3.59 11.20 5.43
CA ASN A 27 4.16 9.99 4.86
C ASN A 27 3.06 8.94 4.72
N LEU A 28 2.64 8.68 3.49
CA LEU A 28 1.60 7.72 3.19
C LEU A 28 2.16 6.30 3.21
N LEU A 29 1.68 5.49 4.15
CA LEU A 29 2.07 4.08 4.27
C LEU A 29 1.24 3.24 3.30
N ILE A 30 1.90 2.61 2.32
CA ILE A 30 1.25 1.77 1.31
C ILE A 30 1.03 0.36 1.89
N ASP A 31 0.05 0.22 2.74
CA ASP A 31 -0.28 -1.02 3.45
C ASP A 31 -1.22 -1.97 2.68
N ASN A 32 -1.70 -1.56 1.52
CA ASN A 32 -2.47 -2.40 0.60
C ASN A 32 -1.59 -3.29 -0.31
N ALA A 33 -0.27 -3.23 -0.20
CA ALA A 33 0.64 -4.11 -0.91
C ALA A 33 0.71 -5.48 -0.23
N PRO A 34 0.79 -6.59 -0.99
CA PRO A 34 0.98 -7.91 -0.40
C PRO A 34 2.42 -8.06 0.12
N LEU A 35 2.58 -8.88 1.17
CA LEU A 35 3.88 -9.30 1.65
C LEU A 35 4.28 -10.60 0.94
N ASP A 36 5.24 -10.51 0.02
CA ASP A 36 5.71 -11.67 -0.75
C ASP A 36 6.71 -12.54 0.03
N SER A 37 7.47 -11.94 0.96
CA SER A 37 8.46 -12.64 1.76
C SER A 37 8.53 -12.09 3.18
N ALA A 38 8.48 -12.99 4.15
CA ALA A 38 8.66 -12.68 5.57
C ALA A 38 10.13 -12.83 6.02
N ALA A 39 11.08 -12.58 5.13
CA ALA A 39 12.51 -12.71 5.37
C ALA A 39 13.29 -11.62 4.63
N ILE A 40 14.50 -11.34 5.11
CA ILE A 40 15.45 -10.47 4.43
C ILE A 40 16.76 -11.22 4.14
N GLN A 41 17.46 -10.79 3.12
CA GLN A 41 18.84 -11.21 2.88
C GLN A 41 19.79 -10.27 3.60
N VAL A 42 20.71 -10.84 4.35
CA VAL A 42 21.73 -10.09 5.10
C VAL A 42 23.14 -10.54 4.68
N PRO A 43 24.14 -9.64 4.69
CA PRO A 43 25.53 -10.02 4.49
C PRO A 43 25.97 -11.07 5.52
N ALA A 44 26.57 -12.16 5.04
CA ALA A 44 27.06 -13.26 5.84
C ALA A 44 28.53 -13.58 5.47
N GLY A 45 29.11 -14.57 6.15
CA GLY A 45 30.51 -14.94 5.94
C GLY A 45 31.48 -13.90 6.51
N ASN A 46 32.64 -13.74 5.86
CA ASN A 46 33.69 -12.80 6.27
C ASN A 46 34.26 -12.08 5.03
N PRO A 47 35.10 -11.04 5.21
CA PRO A 47 35.67 -10.27 4.08
C PRO A 47 36.43 -11.10 3.06
N GLY A 48 37.02 -12.25 3.45
CA GLY A 48 37.70 -13.17 2.54
C GLY A 48 36.78 -14.13 1.80
N SER A 49 35.55 -14.33 2.30
CA SER A 49 34.52 -15.20 1.70
C SER A 49 33.13 -14.60 1.97
N PRO A 50 32.76 -13.54 1.26
CA PRO A 50 31.45 -12.90 1.42
C PRO A 50 30.32 -13.76 0.89
N GLY A 51 29.16 -13.71 1.58
CA GLY A 51 27.97 -14.41 1.20
C GLY A 51 26.71 -13.66 1.60
N LEU A 52 25.56 -14.24 1.32
CA LEU A 52 24.25 -13.78 1.77
C LEU A 52 23.56 -14.89 2.53
N GLU A 53 22.88 -14.54 3.61
CA GLU A 53 22.02 -15.43 4.38
C GLU A 53 20.61 -14.85 4.47
N THR A 54 19.61 -15.72 4.34
CA THR A 54 18.22 -15.33 4.49
C THR A 54 17.78 -15.45 5.94
N VAL A 55 17.40 -14.37 6.57
CA VAL A 55 16.92 -14.33 7.95
C VAL A 55 15.43 -13.97 7.95
N ALA A 56 14.60 -14.94 8.33
CA ALA A 56 13.15 -14.72 8.43
C ALA A 56 12.82 -13.86 9.66
N PHE A 57 11.89 -12.92 9.51
CA PHE A 57 11.32 -12.16 10.63
C PHE A 57 9.93 -12.67 11.03
N ASP A 58 9.30 -13.50 10.19
CA ASP A 58 8.04 -14.17 10.49
C ASP A 58 7.93 -15.45 9.65
N ARG A 59 6.90 -16.26 9.91
CA ARG A 59 6.57 -17.42 9.09
C ARG A 59 5.98 -16.97 7.75
N SER A 60 6.43 -17.57 6.66
CA SER A 60 5.86 -17.35 5.33
C SER A 60 4.47 -17.98 5.24
N VAL A 61 3.50 -17.24 4.72
CA VAL A 61 2.13 -17.67 4.41
C VAL A 61 1.72 -17.11 3.06
N ALA A 62 0.52 -17.47 2.59
CA ALA A 62 -0.03 -16.91 1.36
C ALA A 62 0.01 -15.37 1.40
N PRO A 63 0.40 -14.69 0.31
CA PRO A 63 0.50 -13.23 0.26
C PRO A 63 -0.86 -12.58 0.54
N VAL A 64 -0.88 -11.73 1.57
CA VAL A 64 -2.01 -10.85 1.89
C VAL A 64 -1.50 -9.42 2.05
N PRO A 65 -2.34 -8.39 1.88
CA PRO A 65 -1.94 -7.00 2.12
C PRO A 65 -1.41 -6.78 3.53
N PHE A 66 -0.46 -5.88 3.69
CA PHE A 66 0.10 -5.53 5.02
C PHE A 66 -0.97 -5.10 6.00
N GLU A 67 -2.03 -4.40 5.56
CA GLU A 67 -3.15 -4.01 6.41
C GLU A 67 -3.92 -5.19 7.02
N ALA A 68 -3.85 -6.38 6.40
CA ALA A 68 -4.50 -7.62 6.87
C ALA A 68 -3.50 -8.65 7.43
N ARG A 69 -2.22 -8.28 7.56
CA ARG A 69 -1.15 -9.21 7.92
C ARG A 69 -0.79 -9.14 9.40
N ASP A 70 -1.20 -10.15 10.15
CA ASP A 70 -0.75 -10.35 11.52
C ASP A 70 0.56 -11.14 11.58
N VAL A 71 1.31 -10.99 12.68
CA VAL A 71 2.49 -11.82 12.95
C VAL A 71 2.05 -13.27 13.19
N GLN A 72 2.63 -14.21 12.46
CA GLN A 72 2.24 -15.62 12.46
C GLN A 72 3.10 -16.49 13.38
N ASP A 73 4.32 -16.06 13.66
CA ASP A 73 5.28 -16.76 14.51
C ASP A 73 6.00 -15.77 15.42
N LEU A 74 5.50 -15.63 16.64
CA LEU A 74 6.03 -14.68 17.62
C LEU A 74 7.45 -15.02 18.09
N GLU A 75 7.87 -16.28 18.07
CA GLU A 75 9.22 -16.67 18.45
C GLU A 75 10.23 -16.23 17.38
N THR A 76 9.94 -16.57 16.13
CA THR A 76 10.73 -16.11 14.98
C THR A 76 10.76 -14.58 14.91
N PHE A 77 9.64 -13.93 15.15
CA PHE A 77 9.55 -12.47 15.14
C PHE A 77 10.40 -11.83 16.25
N ARG A 78 10.29 -12.29 17.48
CA ARG A 78 11.03 -11.72 18.62
C ARG A 78 12.55 -11.96 18.52
N SER A 79 12.98 -13.11 18.01
CA SER A 79 14.39 -13.47 17.88
C SER A 79 15.08 -12.87 16.66
N PHE A 80 14.36 -12.19 15.78
CA PHE A 80 14.87 -11.72 14.49
C PHE A 80 16.11 -10.81 14.62
N ALA A 81 16.09 -9.83 15.54
CA ALA A 81 17.22 -8.93 15.72
C ALA A 81 18.48 -9.67 16.17
N ASP A 82 18.35 -10.61 17.11
CA ASP A 82 19.48 -11.39 17.60
C ASP A 82 20.06 -12.32 16.53
N ARG A 83 19.21 -12.95 15.71
CA ARG A 83 19.64 -13.79 14.59
C ARG A 83 20.34 -12.94 13.52
N THR A 84 19.75 -11.82 13.14
CA THR A 84 20.36 -10.87 12.19
C THR A 84 21.69 -10.36 12.70
N ARG A 85 21.76 -9.92 13.97
CA ARG A 85 23.01 -9.47 14.60
C ARG A 85 24.11 -10.51 14.58
N LYS A 86 23.79 -11.78 14.86
CA LYS A 86 24.75 -12.90 14.79
C LYS A 86 25.31 -13.07 13.38
N THR A 87 24.46 -13.05 12.38
CA THR A 87 24.83 -13.25 10.97
C THR A 87 25.74 -12.10 10.46
N ILE A 88 25.43 -10.83 10.80
CA ILE A 88 26.18 -9.68 10.28
C ILE A 88 27.34 -9.20 11.19
N SER A 89 27.61 -9.89 12.28
CA SER A 89 28.58 -9.45 13.31
C SER A 89 30.01 -9.22 12.79
N HIS A 90 30.42 -9.95 11.73
CA HIS A 90 31.73 -9.73 11.09
C HIS A 90 31.80 -8.47 10.24
N TRP A 91 30.65 -7.92 9.83
CA TRP A 91 30.53 -6.76 8.98
C TRP A 91 30.20 -5.49 9.76
N ILE A 92 29.24 -5.59 10.69
CA ILE A 92 28.71 -4.46 11.44
C ILE A 92 28.62 -4.83 12.92
N LYS A 93 29.39 -4.14 13.75
CA LYS A 93 29.45 -4.39 15.21
C LYS A 93 28.16 -4.01 15.94
N ASN A 94 27.55 -2.90 15.54
CA ASN A 94 26.31 -2.40 16.15
C ASN A 94 25.27 -2.06 15.06
N PRO A 95 24.55 -3.06 14.53
CA PRO A 95 23.58 -2.84 13.49
C PRO A 95 22.32 -2.14 14.02
N LEU A 96 21.73 -1.28 13.19
CA LEU A 96 20.53 -0.50 13.53
C LEU A 96 19.35 -1.37 13.96
N VAL A 97 19.30 -2.63 13.50
CA VAL A 97 18.25 -3.59 13.90
C VAL A 97 18.16 -3.77 15.42
N ASN A 98 19.26 -3.58 16.16
CA ASN A 98 19.26 -3.65 17.62
C ASN A 98 18.43 -2.53 18.27
N GLN A 99 18.32 -1.37 17.62
CA GLN A 99 17.50 -0.26 18.07
C GLN A 99 16.08 -0.34 17.51
N LEU A 100 15.94 -0.74 16.25
CA LEU A 100 14.67 -0.80 15.55
C LEU A 100 13.76 -1.90 16.10
N TRP A 101 14.30 -3.13 16.26
CA TRP A 101 13.44 -4.29 16.48
C TRP A 101 12.70 -4.31 17.83
N PRO A 102 13.27 -3.84 18.94
CA PRO A 102 12.52 -3.65 20.18
C PRO A 102 11.28 -2.75 20.00
N LEU A 103 11.40 -1.66 19.23
CA LEU A 103 10.30 -0.75 18.92
C LEU A 103 9.24 -1.41 18.03
N VAL A 104 9.66 -2.25 17.09
CA VAL A 104 8.76 -3.06 16.24
C VAL A 104 8.00 -4.08 17.09
N ILE A 105 8.65 -4.75 18.05
CA ILE A 105 7.98 -5.68 18.97
C ILE A 105 6.94 -4.95 19.84
N GLU A 106 7.24 -3.75 20.29
CA GLU A 106 6.29 -2.91 21.04
C GLU A 106 5.09 -2.53 20.14
N GLY A 107 5.37 -2.11 18.91
CA GLY A 107 4.35 -1.82 17.90
C GLY A 107 3.44 -3.03 17.64
N GLN A 108 4.01 -4.23 17.52
CA GLN A 108 3.25 -5.47 17.34
C GLN A 108 2.33 -5.78 18.54
N ARG A 109 2.82 -5.59 19.77
CA ARG A 109 1.99 -5.77 20.98
C ARG A 109 0.81 -4.82 21.02
N ALA A 110 0.99 -3.60 20.51
CA ALA A 110 -0.03 -2.57 20.51
C ALA A 110 -1.08 -2.73 19.39
N THR A 111 -0.72 -3.34 18.26
CA THR A 111 -1.58 -3.38 17.07
C THR A 111 -1.98 -4.78 16.61
N GLY A 112 -1.22 -5.81 16.96
CA GLY A 112 -1.32 -7.15 16.36
C GLY A 112 -0.79 -7.23 14.92
N ASN A 113 -0.89 -6.17 14.15
CA ASN A 113 -0.58 -6.11 12.72
C ASN A 113 0.90 -5.91 12.44
N LEU A 114 1.45 -6.69 11.51
CA LEU A 114 2.87 -6.66 11.14
C LEU A 114 3.26 -5.34 10.45
N GLY A 115 2.45 -4.86 9.50
CA GLY A 115 2.73 -3.63 8.76
C GLY A 115 2.79 -2.41 9.66
N LEU A 116 1.80 -2.26 10.53
CA LEU A 116 1.75 -1.18 11.52
C LEU A 116 2.87 -1.29 12.56
N ALA A 117 3.26 -2.50 12.96
CA ALA A 117 4.38 -2.71 13.88
C ALA A 117 5.70 -2.19 13.28
N LEU A 118 5.99 -2.55 12.02
CA LEU A 118 7.17 -2.08 11.29
C LEU A 118 7.15 -0.57 11.11
N ALA A 119 6.01 0.00 10.72
CA ALA A 119 5.86 1.44 10.52
C ALA A 119 6.07 2.22 11.82
N ARG A 120 5.46 1.77 12.94
CA ARG A 120 5.63 2.40 14.26
C ARG A 120 7.08 2.35 14.75
N GLY A 121 7.74 1.20 14.61
CA GLY A 121 9.15 1.08 15.00
C GLY A 121 10.04 2.05 14.22
N ARG A 122 9.87 2.16 12.90
CA ARG A 122 10.55 3.14 12.07
C ARG A 122 10.24 4.57 12.49
N HIS A 123 8.96 4.89 12.68
CA HIS A 123 8.50 6.23 13.06
C HIS A 123 9.11 6.68 14.41
N GLN A 124 9.19 5.79 15.39
CA GLN A 124 9.83 6.10 16.68
C GLN A 124 11.33 6.41 16.53
N LEU A 125 12.05 5.68 15.65
CA LEU A 125 13.45 6.03 15.34
C LEU A 125 13.56 7.40 14.68
N GLU A 126 12.66 7.73 13.75
CA GLU A 126 12.61 9.02 13.08
C GLU A 126 12.31 10.15 14.06
N GLN A 127 11.36 9.94 14.98
CA GLN A 127 11.05 10.91 16.04
C GLN A 127 12.25 11.14 16.98
N ALA A 128 12.99 10.09 17.35
CA ALA A 128 14.22 10.21 18.13
C ALA A 128 15.30 11.01 17.37
N ALA A 129 15.29 11.01 16.05
CA ALA A 129 16.14 11.84 15.18
C ALA A 129 15.56 13.25 14.91
N GLY A 130 14.44 13.62 15.54
CA GLY A 130 13.80 14.93 15.40
C GLY A 130 12.86 15.09 14.21
N ILE A 131 12.52 14.00 13.48
CA ILE A 131 11.57 14.00 12.37
C ILE A 131 10.14 14.05 12.92
N LYS A 132 9.30 14.90 12.33
CA LYS A 132 7.91 15.13 12.77
C LYS A 132 6.89 14.87 11.64
N ASN A 133 7.19 13.95 10.74
CA ASN A 133 6.25 13.55 9.71
C ASN A 133 5.04 12.86 10.34
N LEU A 134 3.88 12.99 9.71
CA LEU A 134 2.70 12.21 10.05
C LEU A 134 2.68 10.94 9.20
N ASP A 135 2.72 9.78 9.83
CA ASP A 135 2.52 8.51 9.14
C ASP A 135 1.02 8.21 9.08
N VAL A 136 0.51 8.07 7.86
CA VAL A 136 -0.90 7.77 7.62
C VAL A 136 -1.02 6.49 6.78
N PRO A 137 -1.61 5.40 7.30
CA PRO A 137 -1.88 4.21 6.50
C PRO A 137 -2.86 4.51 5.36
N LEU A 138 -2.59 3.97 4.17
CA LEU A 138 -3.48 4.11 3.03
C LEU A 138 -4.85 3.48 3.33
N SER A 139 -4.88 2.37 4.06
CA SER A 139 -6.11 1.73 4.52
C SER A 139 -7.01 2.70 5.30
N VAL A 140 -6.43 3.52 6.19
CA VAL A 140 -7.18 4.54 6.97
C VAL A 140 -7.75 5.62 6.06
N LEU A 141 -7.00 6.09 5.07
CA LEU A 141 -7.51 7.06 4.09
C LEU A 141 -8.65 6.49 3.25
N CYS A 142 -8.57 5.21 2.90
CA CYS A 142 -9.62 4.52 2.15
C CYS A 142 -10.90 4.27 2.97
N GLU A 143 -10.91 4.56 4.26
CA GLU A 143 -12.11 4.55 5.12
C GLU A 143 -12.82 5.92 5.15
N SER A 144 -12.28 6.93 4.48
CA SER A 144 -12.82 8.29 4.48
C SER A 144 -13.89 8.49 3.41
N GLU A 145 -14.84 9.38 3.68
CA GLU A 145 -15.87 9.80 2.74
C GLU A 145 -15.25 10.43 1.47
N SER A 146 -14.14 11.17 1.60
CA SER A 146 -13.43 11.76 0.47
C SER A 146 -12.87 10.71 -0.49
N PHE A 147 -12.48 9.53 0.04
CA PHE A 147 -12.07 8.42 -0.81
C PHE A 147 -13.28 7.76 -1.49
N ASP A 148 -14.41 7.60 -0.82
CA ASP A 148 -15.63 7.08 -1.44
C ASP A 148 -16.11 8.02 -2.57
N TRP A 149 -16.04 9.34 -2.40
CA TRP A 149 -16.27 10.30 -3.47
C TRP A 149 -15.34 10.10 -4.66
N PHE A 150 -14.06 9.92 -4.40
CA PHE A 150 -13.08 9.68 -5.45
C PHE A 150 -13.33 8.38 -6.20
N VAL A 151 -13.67 7.29 -5.49
CA VAL A 151 -14.04 6.00 -6.07
C VAL A 151 -15.30 6.13 -6.91
N SER A 152 -16.36 6.75 -6.37
CA SER A 152 -17.64 6.94 -7.06
C SER A 152 -17.48 7.71 -8.36
N TYR A 153 -16.70 8.79 -8.34
CA TYR A 153 -16.41 9.59 -9.54
C TYR A 153 -15.73 8.76 -10.64
N ILE A 154 -14.71 7.99 -10.29
CA ILE A 154 -13.99 7.14 -11.26
C ILE A 154 -14.91 6.04 -11.79
N LEU A 155 -15.68 5.37 -10.95
CA LEU A 155 -16.56 4.28 -11.35
C LEU A 155 -17.68 4.76 -12.28
N CYS A 156 -18.29 5.90 -11.99
CA CYS A 156 -19.34 6.49 -12.86
C CYS A 156 -18.79 7.00 -14.21
N GLN A 157 -17.50 7.26 -14.30
CA GLN A 157 -16.82 7.72 -15.52
C GLN A 157 -15.84 6.66 -16.07
N LEU A 158 -15.98 5.40 -15.66
CA LEU A 158 -14.98 4.36 -15.91
C LEU A 158 -14.59 4.18 -17.37
N PRO A 159 -15.51 4.18 -18.36
CA PRO A 159 -15.12 4.08 -19.77
C PRO A 159 -14.17 5.21 -20.18
N ARG A 160 -14.52 6.46 -19.85
CA ARG A 160 -13.70 7.64 -20.15
C ARG A 160 -12.38 7.63 -19.39
N PHE A 161 -12.42 7.28 -18.12
CA PHE A 161 -11.20 7.20 -17.28
C PHE A 161 -10.21 6.18 -17.87
N ARG A 162 -10.71 4.98 -18.23
CA ARG A 162 -9.90 3.92 -18.83
C ARG A 162 -9.24 4.36 -20.13
N ASP A 163 -9.99 5.01 -21.02
CA ASP A 163 -9.45 5.47 -22.30
C ASP A 163 -8.35 6.53 -22.12
N ILE A 164 -8.56 7.50 -21.20
CA ILE A 164 -7.54 8.50 -20.85
C ILE A 164 -6.33 7.84 -20.20
N HIS A 165 -6.53 6.92 -19.25
CA HIS A 165 -5.45 6.19 -18.56
C HIS A 165 -4.59 5.44 -19.58
N ASN A 166 -5.21 4.63 -20.44
CA ASN A 166 -4.48 3.79 -21.38
C ASN A 166 -3.77 4.60 -22.45
N SER A 167 -4.41 5.66 -22.99
CA SER A 167 -3.78 6.54 -23.98
C SER A 167 -2.61 7.33 -23.40
N SER A 168 -2.74 7.85 -22.17
CA SER A 168 -1.65 8.54 -21.47
C SER A 168 -0.48 7.61 -21.16
N LEU A 169 -0.78 6.36 -20.75
CA LEU A 169 0.21 5.34 -20.50
C LEU A 169 0.99 4.97 -21.78
N GLU A 170 0.30 4.83 -22.90
CA GLU A 170 0.92 4.53 -24.18
C GLU A 170 1.82 5.69 -24.64
N ALA A 171 1.34 6.93 -24.56
CA ALA A 171 2.13 8.12 -24.86
C ALA A 171 3.39 8.21 -23.99
N TYR A 172 3.28 7.92 -22.69
CA TYR A 172 4.41 7.88 -21.77
C TYR A 172 5.43 6.80 -22.18
N ARG A 173 4.98 5.58 -22.49
CA ARG A 173 5.84 4.48 -22.93
C ARG A 173 6.60 4.83 -24.20
N GLN A 174 5.93 5.46 -25.17
CA GLN A 174 6.55 5.91 -26.42
C GLN A 174 7.61 6.98 -26.16
N ALA A 175 7.29 8.01 -25.37
CA ALA A 175 8.20 9.10 -25.04
C ALA A 175 9.47 8.61 -24.32
N HIS A 176 9.35 7.60 -23.45
CA HIS A 176 10.45 7.05 -22.66
C HIS A 176 11.05 5.75 -23.25
N ARG A 177 10.62 5.33 -24.45
CA ARG A 177 11.08 4.11 -25.15
C ARG A 177 10.93 2.84 -24.30
N ILE A 178 9.86 2.75 -23.51
CA ILE A 178 9.58 1.61 -22.63
C ILE A 178 8.88 0.52 -23.44
N ARG A 179 9.45 -0.69 -23.47
CA ARG A 179 8.88 -1.85 -24.18
C ARG A 179 8.02 -2.75 -23.28
N SER A 180 8.16 -2.64 -21.97
CA SER A 180 7.42 -3.47 -21.02
C SER A 180 5.93 -3.09 -21.00
N LYS A 181 5.06 -4.08 -21.06
CA LYS A 181 3.61 -3.89 -20.93
C LYS A 181 3.15 -3.69 -19.47
N SER A 182 3.99 -4.04 -18.50
CA SER A 182 3.70 -3.89 -17.06
C SER A 182 4.35 -2.65 -16.44
N HIS A 183 5.25 -1.97 -17.16
CA HIS A 183 5.94 -0.78 -16.65
C HIS A 183 5.50 0.50 -17.41
N PRO A 184 5.27 1.63 -16.72
CA PRO A 184 5.32 1.85 -15.26
C PRO A 184 4.17 1.16 -14.51
N VAL A 185 3.03 0.96 -15.17
CA VAL A 185 1.85 0.21 -14.69
C VAL A 185 1.22 -0.55 -15.86
N PRO A 186 0.46 -1.63 -15.65
CA PRO A 186 -0.30 -2.27 -16.72
C PRO A 186 -1.44 -1.38 -17.22
N ALA A 187 -1.85 -1.56 -18.47
CA ALA A 187 -3.08 -0.97 -19.00
C ALA A 187 -4.30 -1.59 -18.30
N LEU A 188 -5.38 -0.82 -18.22
CA LEU A 188 -6.67 -1.33 -17.72
C LEU A 188 -7.37 -2.16 -18.79
N GLU A 189 -7.75 -3.37 -18.43
CA GLU A 189 -8.35 -4.35 -19.35
C GLU A 189 -9.82 -4.04 -19.64
N SER A 190 -10.32 -4.65 -20.72
CA SER A 190 -11.73 -4.62 -21.09
C SER A 190 -12.13 -5.98 -21.63
N ASP A 191 -13.19 -6.53 -21.06
CA ASP A 191 -13.80 -7.77 -21.48
C ASP A 191 -15.32 -7.61 -21.34
N SER A 192 -15.93 -7.13 -22.43
CA SER A 192 -17.33 -6.68 -22.47
C SER A 192 -18.30 -7.67 -21.80
N PRO A 193 -19.20 -7.19 -20.91
CA PRO A 193 -19.46 -5.79 -20.57
C PRO A 193 -18.58 -5.20 -19.47
N TRP A 194 -17.57 -5.91 -19.01
CA TRP A 194 -16.73 -5.58 -17.86
C TRP A 194 -15.53 -4.70 -18.24
N LEU A 195 -15.30 -3.67 -17.46
CA LEU A 195 -14.12 -2.81 -17.53
C LEU A 195 -13.32 -2.93 -16.23
N GLU A 196 -12.03 -3.10 -16.36
CA GLU A 196 -11.13 -3.07 -15.20
C GLU A 196 -11.04 -1.65 -14.66
N ALA A 197 -11.33 -1.48 -13.37
CA ALA A 197 -11.16 -0.23 -12.64
C ALA A 197 -9.73 -0.10 -12.07
N PRO A 198 -9.24 1.12 -11.81
CA PRO A 198 -7.89 1.34 -11.29
C PRO A 198 -7.80 1.07 -9.78
N PHE A 199 -8.53 0.08 -9.30
CA PHE A 199 -8.62 -0.32 -7.91
C PHE A 199 -8.36 -1.81 -7.72
N TRP A 200 -8.03 -2.17 -6.49
CA TRP A 200 -8.07 -3.51 -5.95
C TRP A 200 -9.33 -3.69 -5.11
N ILE A 201 -9.81 -4.93 -5.01
CA ILE A 201 -10.96 -5.30 -4.17
C ILE A 201 -10.71 -6.64 -3.47
N TRP A 202 -11.18 -6.77 -2.24
CA TRP A 202 -11.25 -8.02 -1.45
C TRP A 202 -12.22 -7.87 -0.28
N SER A 203 -12.54 -8.97 0.42
CA SER A 203 -13.23 -8.93 1.71
C SER A 203 -12.26 -9.08 2.87
N ARG A 204 -12.61 -8.55 4.05
CA ARG A 204 -11.80 -8.72 5.28
C ARG A 204 -11.64 -10.19 5.67
N ASP A 205 -12.66 -11.03 5.40
CA ASP A 205 -12.64 -12.46 5.69
C ASP A 205 -11.73 -13.24 4.72
N ASN A 206 -11.55 -12.73 3.51
CA ASN A 206 -10.65 -13.28 2.51
C ASN A 206 -9.79 -12.16 1.90
N PRO A 207 -8.67 -11.77 2.56
CA PRO A 207 -7.87 -10.62 2.16
C PRO A 207 -6.95 -10.89 0.95
N GLN A 208 -7.45 -11.61 -0.03
CA GLN A 208 -6.77 -11.83 -1.30
C GLN A 208 -7.05 -10.69 -2.27
N ARG A 209 -6.07 -9.85 -2.47
CA ARG A 209 -6.15 -8.69 -3.36
C ARG A 209 -6.35 -9.09 -4.81
N ARG A 210 -7.47 -8.66 -5.41
CA ARG A 210 -7.81 -8.90 -6.82
C ARG A 210 -8.12 -7.60 -7.56
N PRO A 211 -7.98 -7.55 -8.89
CA PRO A 211 -8.45 -6.41 -9.68
C PRO A 211 -9.96 -6.22 -9.52
N LEU A 212 -10.38 -4.95 -9.40
CA LEU A 212 -11.79 -4.58 -9.45
C LEU A 212 -12.23 -4.44 -10.89
N PHE A 213 -13.31 -5.11 -11.26
CA PHE A 213 -14.04 -4.93 -12.52
C PHE A 213 -15.40 -4.31 -12.25
N ALA A 214 -15.86 -3.47 -13.17
CA ALA A 214 -17.18 -2.87 -13.10
C ALA A 214 -17.90 -2.97 -14.43
N SER A 215 -19.23 -3.16 -14.38
CA SER A 215 -20.13 -3.15 -15.52
C SER A 215 -21.36 -2.31 -15.20
N GLN A 216 -21.70 -1.37 -16.07
CA GLN A 216 -22.88 -0.52 -15.88
C GLN A 216 -23.97 -0.90 -16.89
N GLN A 217 -25.17 -1.19 -16.39
CA GLN A 217 -26.37 -1.44 -17.18
C GLN A 217 -27.51 -0.55 -16.68
N GLY A 218 -27.82 0.49 -17.45
CA GLY A 218 -28.80 1.49 -17.04
C GLY A 218 -28.32 2.24 -15.79
N ASN A 219 -29.09 2.12 -14.69
CA ASN A 219 -28.76 2.70 -13.41
C ASN A 219 -28.15 1.68 -12.41
N GLN A 220 -27.83 0.49 -12.83
CA GLN A 220 -27.13 -0.51 -12.03
C GLN A 220 -25.65 -0.54 -12.41
N LEU A 221 -24.77 -0.43 -11.41
CA LEU A 221 -23.34 -0.55 -11.53
C LEU A 221 -22.89 -1.76 -10.71
N GLU A 222 -22.54 -2.84 -11.39
CA GLU A 222 -22.03 -4.06 -10.78
C GLU A 222 -20.51 -4.00 -10.63
N LEU A 223 -20.01 -4.40 -9.45
CA LEU A 223 -18.60 -4.48 -9.10
C LEU A 223 -18.24 -5.93 -8.79
N THR A 224 -17.12 -6.44 -9.29
CA THR A 224 -16.68 -7.81 -9.02
C THR A 224 -15.17 -7.97 -9.07
N ASP A 225 -14.65 -8.96 -8.32
CA ASP A 225 -13.28 -9.47 -8.43
C ASP A 225 -13.15 -10.60 -9.49
N ARG A 226 -14.25 -10.94 -10.17
CA ARG A 226 -14.40 -12.07 -11.12
C ARG A 226 -14.16 -13.44 -10.51
N ASP A 227 -14.30 -13.58 -9.20
CA ASP A 227 -14.20 -14.87 -8.50
C ASP A 227 -15.38 -15.05 -7.55
N GLN A 228 -15.32 -14.49 -6.36
CA GLN A 228 -16.33 -14.73 -5.32
C GLN A 228 -17.07 -13.48 -4.87
N LEU A 229 -16.53 -12.29 -5.17
CA LEU A 229 -17.07 -11.03 -4.69
C LEU A 229 -17.84 -10.31 -5.78
N THR A 230 -19.11 -9.98 -5.48
CA THR A 230 -19.96 -9.14 -6.31
C THR A 230 -20.73 -8.15 -5.42
N CYS A 231 -20.71 -6.87 -5.80
CA CYS A 231 -21.49 -5.80 -5.19
C CYS A 231 -22.29 -5.10 -6.28
N SER A 232 -23.47 -4.60 -5.95
CA SER A 232 -24.30 -3.84 -6.89
C SER A 232 -24.60 -2.46 -6.30
N LEU A 233 -24.30 -1.41 -7.07
CA LEU A 233 -24.58 -0.03 -6.70
C LEU A 233 -25.69 0.52 -7.61
N GLU A 234 -26.64 1.24 -7.04
CA GLU A 234 -27.61 2.00 -7.78
C GLU A 234 -27.08 3.40 -8.10
N VAL A 235 -26.95 3.73 -9.39
CA VAL A 235 -26.55 5.04 -9.87
C VAL A 235 -27.79 5.90 -10.05
N PRO A 236 -28.03 6.93 -9.25
CA PRO A 236 -29.22 7.77 -9.36
C PRO A 236 -29.30 8.51 -10.69
N ARG A 237 -30.51 8.59 -11.27
CA ARG A 237 -30.74 9.28 -12.55
C ARG A 237 -30.55 10.79 -12.45
N ASP A 238 -30.70 11.36 -11.29
CA ASP A 238 -30.49 12.78 -11.00
C ASP A 238 -29.03 13.16 -10.82
N GLY A 239 -28.11 12.18 -10.92
CA GLY A 239 -26.67 12.39 -10.75
C GLY A 239 -26.26 12.61 -9.30
N ASN A 240 -27.10 12.28 -8.32
CA ASN A 240 -26.77 12.40 -6.89
C ASN A 240 -25.67 11.41 -6.50
N ALA A 241 -24.42 11.84 -6.58
CA ALA A 241 -23.27 11.01 -6.22
C ALA A 241 -23.22 10.64 -4.73
N GLN A 242 -23.88 11.39 -3.84
CA GLN A 242 -23.96 11.10 -2.40
C GLN A 242 -24.56 9.70 -2.16
N SER A 243 -25.58 9.30 -2.92
CA SER A 243 -26.19 7.97 -2.79
C SER A 243 -25.18 6.84 -3.08
N ILE A 244 -24.25 7.02 -4.02
CA ILE A 244 -23.21 6.03 -4.32
C ILE A 244 -22.18 5.98 -3.18
N VAL A 245 -21.82 7.13 -2.63
CA VAL A 245 -20.91 7.24 -1.48
C VAL A 245 -21.47 6.50 -0.26
N GLU A 246 -22.76 6.66 0.02
CA GLU A 246 -23.45 5.95 1.11
C GLU A 246 -23.47 4.42 0.90
N GLN A 247 -23.71 3.97 -0.34
CA GLN A 247 -23.66 2.54 -0.68
C GLN A 247 -22.24 1.97 -0.56
N LEU A 248 -21.21 2.70 -1.00
CA LEU A 248 -19.81 2.29 -0.81
C LEU A 248 -19.45 2.19 0.67
N ALA A 249 -19.91 3.16 1.48
CA ALA A 249 -19.72 3.14 2.93
C ALA A 249 -20.42 1.94 3.59
N ALA A 250 -21.61 1.56 3.11
CA ALA A 250 -22.32 0.37 3.58
C ALA A 250 -21.54 -0.92 3.28
N TYR A 251 -21.08 -1.12 2.06
CA TYR A 251 -20.24 -2.28 1.69
C TYR A 251 -18.93 -2.32 2.49
N ARG A 252 -18.31 -1.17 2.75
CA ARG A 252 -17.15 -1.09 3.65
C ARG A 252 -17.52 -1.57 5.06
N GLY A 253 -18.69 -1.21 5.57
CA GLY A 253 -19.24 -1.72 6.84
C GLY A 253 -19.41 -3.24 6.86
N GLU A 254 -19.74 -3.84 5.72
CA GLU A 254 -19.85 -5.29 5.51
C GLU A 254 -18.47 -5.98 5.30
N GLY A 255 -17.38 -5.22 5.37
CA GLY A 255 -16.02 -5.76 5.26
C GLY A 255 -15.43 -5.77 3.85
N ILE A 256 -16.08 -5.14 2.87
CA ILE A 256 -15.52 -4.99 1.52
C ILE A 256 -14.46 -3.89 1.52
N CYS A 257 -13.28 -4.24 1.04
CA CYS A 257 -12.13 -3.34 0.94
C CYS A 257 -11.90 -2.95 -0.52
N ILE A 258 -12.04 -1.66 -0.85
CA ILE A 258 -11.61 -1.10 -2.13
C ILE A 258 -10.36 -0.27 -1.87
N ARG A 259 -9.28 -0.51 -2.63
CA ARG A 259 -8.00 0.17 -2.45
C ARG A 259 -7.44 0.62 -3.81
N PRO A 260 -6.82 1.81 -3.88
CA PRO A 260 -6.29 2.32 -5.14
C PRO A 260 -5.05 1.54 -5.58
N ARG A 261 -4.83 1.42 -6.88
CA ARG A 261 -3.56 0.99 -7.46
C ARG A 261 -2.52 2.12 -7.39
N ALA A 262 -1.25 1.80 -7.59
CA ALA A 262 -0.14 2.73 -7.38
C ALA A 262 -0.34 4.12 -8.03
N LEU A 263 -0.67 4.16 -9.33
CA LEU A 263 -0.90 5.43 -10.03
C LEU A 263 -2.15 6.16 -9.50
N THR A 264 -3.18 5.41 -9.14
CA THR A 264 -4.43 5.95 -8.58
C THR A 264 -4.23 6.48 -7.16
N THR A 265 -3.36 5.83 -6.37
CA THR A 265 -2.93 6.36 -5.06
C THR A 265 -2.26 7.72 -5.23
N THR A 266 -1.34 7.85 -6.20
CA THR A 266 -0.68 9.12 -6.50
C THR A 266 -1.68 10.19 -6.95
N LEU A 267 -2.65 9.81 -7.79
CA LEU A 267 -3.70 10.71 -8.26
C LEU A 267 -4.56 11.22 -7.09
N TYR A 268 -5.01 10.32 -6.21
CA TYR A 268 -5.78 10.67 -5.01
C TYR A 268 -4.98 11.61 -4.09
N ALA A 269 -3.71 11.27 -3.82
CA ALA A 269 -2.85 12.08 -2.98
C ALA A 269 -2.68 13.51 -3.52
N ARG A 270 -2.49 13.67 -4.83
CA ARG A 270 -2.35 15.00 -5.46
C ARG A 270 -3.63 15.81 -5.52
N LEU A 271 -4.78 15.18 -5.71
CA LEU A 271 -6.05 15.88 -5.90
C LEU A 271 -6.77 16.17 -4.59
N VAL A 272 -6.53 15.38 -3.56
CA VAL A 272 -7.34 15.40 -2.32
C VAL A 272 -6.51 15.71 -1.08
N LEU A 273 -5.27 15.19 -0.98
CA LEU A 273 -4.51 15.24 0.28
C LEU A 273 -3.52 16.38 0.38
N GLY A 274 -2.93 16.85 -0.70
CA GLY A 274 -1.84 17.79 -0.59
C GLY A 274 -1.61 18.69 -1.78
N ASP A 275 -1.01 19.84 -1.50
CA ASP A 275 -0.65 20.86 -2.50
C ASP A 275 0.69 20.56 -3.18
N LEU A 276 1.56 19.81 -2.50
CA LEU A 276 2.88 19.40 -2.99
C LEU A 276 3.07 17.89 -2.81
N PHE A 277 3.41 17.21 -3.89
CA PHE A 277 3.55 15.76 -3.92
C PHE A 277 4.85 15.31 -4.62
#